data_c64887133d2d8c818ba8384ff6a4b4d7
#
_entry.id   c64887133d2d8c818ba8384ff6a4b4d7
#
_cell.length_a   1.000
_cell.length_b   1.000
_cell.length_c   1.000
_cell.angle_alpha   90.00
_cell.angle_beta   90.00
_cell.angle_gamma   90.00
#
_symmetry.space_group_name_H-M   'P 1'
#
loop_
_entity.id
_entity.type
_entity.pdbx_description
1 polymer ?
#
loop_
_entity_poly.entity_id
_entity_poly.type
_entity_poly.pdbx_seq_one_letter_code
_entity_poly.pdbx_strand_id
1 'polypeptide(L)'
;MSKRDYYEVLGVSKSTSEQELKKAYRRVAMKFHPDRNPDDKDAEEKFKEASEAYEVLSDANKRAAYDRYGHAGVEGAGMGGGGAGFGNFSDIFGDVFGDIFGGGHRGGPSRGADLRYTLDLSLEEAVRGANVKIKVPTLVGCKTCDGSGAKSGTKPNTCTTCGGHGQVRMQQGFFSVQQTCPTCRGKGKVITDPCGDCRGHGRIEETKTLNVKVPPGVDTGDRIRLSGEGEAGSDGGPSGDLYVQVSVKEHEFFQREGRDLYCEVPISIIDACLGGELEVPTLDGRVKLKVPEGTQTGKLFRLRGKGVTPVRGGPPGDLLCRVAVETPVNLTSKQKDLLRELQASMTGNKHSPKQTSWFEGMKNFFGDMKL
;
A
#
# COMPACT_ATOMS: atom_id res chain seq x y z
N MET A 1 -21.59 -36.07 20.24
CA MET A 1 -20.32 -36.73 20.52
C MET A 1 -19.64 -35.94 21.62
N SER A 2 -19.04 -36.58 22.63
CA SER A 2 -18.28 -35.88 23.68
C SER A 2 -17.00 -35.30 23.05
N LYS A 3 -16.73 -34.01 23.28
CA LYS A 3 -15.45 -33.40 22.82
C LYS A 3 -14.27 -34.12 23.46
N ARG A 4 -13.17 -34.29 22.71
CA ARG A 4 -11.93 -34.90 23.22
C ARG A 4 -11.22 -33.95 24.17
N ASP A 5 -10.46 -34.49 25.13
CA ASP A 5 -9.65 -33.69 26.04
C ASP A 5 -8.62 -32.88 25.27
N TYR A 6 -8.49 -31.57 25.54
CA TYR A 6 -7.58 -30.68 24.82
C TYR A 6 -6.11 -31.05 24.94
N TYR A 7 -5.70 -31.66 26.07
CA TYR A 7 -4.35 -32.19 26.25
C TYR A 7 -4.10 -33.41 25.35
N GLU A 8 -5.10 -34.27 25.18
CA GLU A 8 -5.05 -35.42 24.27
C GLU A 8 -5.00 -34.96 22.78
N VAL A 9 -5.78 -33.94 22.41
CA VAL A 9 -5.80 -33.38 21.06
C VAL A 9 -4.42 -32.89 20.66
N LEU A 10 -3.70 -32.22 21.56
CA LEU A 10 -2.34 -31.74 21.32
C LEU A 10 -1.25 -32.79 21.59
N GLY A 11 -1.61 -33.93 22.20
CA GLY A 11 -0.68 -35.02 22.55
C GLY A 11 0.35 -34.59 23.61
N VAL A 12 -0.11 -33.87 24.66
CA VAL A 12 0.73 -33.35 25.74
C VAL A 12 0.14 -33.71 27.10
N SER A 13 0.96 -33.66 28.16
CA SER A 13 0.49 -33.89 29.54
C SER A 13 -0.07 -32.61 30.16
N LYS A 14 -0.89 -32.76 31.22
CA LYS A 14 -1.44 -31.60 31.99
C LYS A 14 -0.34 -30.74 32.64
N SER A 15 0.85 -31.27 32.85
CA SER A 15 1.98 -30.56 33.44
C SER A 15 2.90 -29.87 32.40
N THR A 16 2.51 -29.88 31.13
CA THR A 16 3.31 -29.34 30.01
C THR A 16 3.51 -27.84 30.13
N SER A 17 4.73 -27.38 29.85
CA SER A 17 5.09 -25.97 29.81
C SER A 17 4.49 -25.27 28.57
N GLU A 18 4.34 -23.95 28.64
CA GLU A 18 3.82 -23.15 27.51
C GLU A 18 4.67 -23.30 26.23
N GLN A 19 5.99 -23.41 26.38
CA GLN A 19 6.88 -23.61 25.24
C GLN A 19 6.70 -24.96 24.55
N GLU A 20 6.48 -26.01 25.32
CA GLU A 20 6.21 -27.35 24.80
C GLU A 20 4.82 -27.43 24.17
N LEU A 21 3.83 -26.79 24.78
CA LEU A 21 2.49 -26.65 24.23
C LEU A 21 2.52 -26.01 22.84
N LYS A 22 3.27 -24.92 22.69
CA LYS A 22 3.46 -24.23 21.40
C LYS A 22 4.14 -25.11 20.36
N LYS A 23 5.12 -25.93 20.78
CA LYS A 23 5.78 -26.89 19.87
C LYS A 23 4.83 -28.00 19.43
N ALA A 24 4.03 -28.53 20.35
CA ALA A 24 3.03 -29.57 20.06
C ALA A 24 1.97 -29.05 19.08
N TYR A 25 1.41 -27.87 19.33
CA TYR A 25 0.46 -27.23 18.43
C TYR A 25 1.02 -27.04 17.02
N ARG A 26 2.24 -26.49 16.90
CA ARG A 26 2.88 -26.29 15.58
C ARG A 26 3.01 -27.60 14.82
N ARG A 27 3.36 -28.68 15.49
CA ARG A 27 3.52 -30.02 14.87
C ARG A 27 2.17 -30.53 14.34
N VAL A 28 1.10 -30.41 15.11
CA VAL A 28 -0.24 -30.85 14.74
C VAL A 28 -0.79 -29.95 13.60
N ALA A 29 -0.65 -28.64 13.75
CA ALA A 29 -1.10 -27.66 12.76
C ALA A 29 -0.39 -27.84 11.41
N MET A 30 0.93 -28.09 11.40
CA MET A 30 1.68 -28.36 10.16
C MET A 30 1.29 -29.69 9.50
N LYS A 31 0.92 -30.70 10.31
CA LYS A 31 0.51 -32.01 9.80
C LYS A 31 -0.86 -31.96 9.13
N PHE A 32 -1.80 -31.23 9.71
CA PHE A 32 -3.19 -31.15 9.28
C PHE A 32 -3.57 -29.80 8.63
N HIS A 33 -2.56 -29.05 8.16
CA HIS A 33 -2.80 -27.75 7.50
C HIS A 33 -3.64 -27.92 6.24
N PRO A 34 -4.66 -27.08 6.00
CA PRO A 34 -5.52 -27.18 4.82
C PRO A 34 -4.74 -27.08 3.49
N ASP A 35 -3.71 -26.24 3.41
CA ASP A 35 -2.89 -26.13 2.20
C ASP A 35 -2.09 -27.40 1.86
N ARG A 36 -1.85 -28.27 2.84
CA ARG A 36 -1.12 -29.53 2.68
C ARG A 36 -2.03 -30.74 2.49
N ASN A 37 -3.28 -30.60 2.90
CA ASN A 37 -4.31 -31.64 2.81
C ASN A 37 -5.58 -31.04 2.19
N PRO A 38 -5.51 -30.57 0.92
CA PRO A 38 -6.68 -30.05 0.24
C PRO A 38 -7.73 -31.15 0.12
N ASP A 39 -8.99 -30.85 0.43
CA ASP A 39 -10.16 -31.74 0.36
C ASP A 39 -10.23 -32.87 1.42
N ASP A 40 -9.33 -32.94 2.40
CA ASP A 40 -9.40 -33.89 3.52
C ASP A 40 -10.18 -33.28 4.70
N LYS A 41 -11.47 -33.64 4.81
CA LYS A 41 -12.35 -33.17 5.90
C LYS A 41 -11.88 -33.61 7.29
N ASP A 42 -11.28 -34.80 7.42
CA ASP A 42 -10.74 -35.29 8.68
C ASP A 42 -9.53 -34.47 9.14
N ALA A 43 -8.70 -34.02 8.19
CA ALA A 43 -7.59 -33.12 8.48
C ALA A 43 -8.07 -31.73 8.91
N GLU A 44 -9.11 -31.22 8.27
CA GLU A 44 -9.73 -29.93 8.62
C GLU A 44 -10.34 -29.96 10.04
N GLU A 45 -11.04 -31.04 10.40
CA GLU A 45 -11.60 -31.20 11.75
C GLU A 45 -10.50 -31.27 12.81
N LYS A 46 -9.44 -32.06 12.57
CA LYS A 46 -8.31 -32.17 13.50
C LYS A 46 -7.53 -30.86 13.63
N PHE A 47 -7.43 -30.08 12.58
CA PHE A 47 -6.83 -28.75 12.62
C PHE A 47 -7.65 -27.78 13.47
N LYS A 48 -8.99 -27.80 13.32
CA LYS A 48 -9.91 -26.99 14.12
C LYS A 48 -9.84 -27.36 15.61
N GLU A 49 -9.90 -28.65 15.92
CA GLU A 49 -9.78 -29.15 17.30
C GLU A 49 -8.44 -28.76 17.94
N ALA A 50 -7.34 -28.87 17.18
CA ALA A 50 -6.01 -28.49 17.67
C ALA A 50 -5.89 -26.98 17.91
N SER A 51 -6.53 -26.16 17.07
CA SER A 51 -6.53 -24.70 17.22
C SER A 51 -7.36 -24.28 18.44
N GLU A 52 -8.53 -24.87 18.65
CA GLU A 52 -9.37 -24.66 19.84
C GLU A 52 -8.64 -25.08 21.12
N ALA A 53 -8.01 -26.26 21.12
CA ALA A 53 -7.24 -26.75 22.24
C ALA A 53 -6.06 -25.83 22.60
N TYR A 54 -5.33 -25.33 21.61
CA TYR A 54 -4.22 -24.42 21.85
C TYR A 54 -4.69 -23.07 22.39
N GLU A 55 -5.79 -22.53 21.85
CA GLU A 55 -6.35 -21.27 22.30
C GLU A 55 -6.73 -21.32 23.80
N VAL A 56 -7.35 -22.41 24.24
CA VAL A 56 -7.73 -22.57 25.64
C VAL A 56 -6.53 -22.81 26.55
N LEU A 57 -5.59 -23.66 26.13
CA LEU A 57 -4.47 -24.07 26.98
C LEU A 57 -3.31 -23.06 27.01
N SER A 58 -3.21 -22.15 26.03
CA SER A 58 -2.18 -21.11 26.00
C SER A 58 -2.48 -19.92 26.91
N ASP A 59 -3.74 -19.70 27.29
CA ASP A 59 -4.13 -18.67 28.24
C ASP A 59 -4.22 -19.25 29.65
N ALA A 60 -3.49 -18.66 30.61
CA ALA A 60 -3.41 -19.15 31.97
C ALA A 60 -4.79 -19.21 32.69
N ASN A 61 -5.68 -18.24 32.38
CA ASN A 61 -7.00 -18.18 33.01
C ASN A 61 -7.96 -19.21 32.39
N LYS A 62 -7.96 -19.33 31.05
CA LYS A 62 -8.77 -20.34 30.34
C LYS A 62 -8.29 -21.74 30.68
N ARG A 63 -6.98 -21.98 30.77
CA ARG A 63 -6.41 -23.24 31.20
C ARG A 63 -6.83 -23.61 32.60
N ALA A 64 -6.76 -22.66 33.53
CA ALA A 64 -7.21 -22.91 34.92
C ALA A 64 -8.72 -23.20 35.03
N ALA A 65 -9.54 -22.55 34.20
CA ALA A 65 -10.97 -22.81 34.11
C ALA A 65 -11.25 -24.20 33.49
N TYR A 66 -10.51 -24.56 32.44
CA TYR A 66 -10.58 -25.86 31.80
C TYR A 66 -10.17 -27.00 32.74
N ASP A 67 -9.06 -26.80 33.48
CA ASP A 67 -8.54 -27.78 34.43
C ASP A 67 -9.53 -28.06 35.60
N ARG A 68 -10.36 -27.06 35.97
CA ARG A 68 -11.36 -27.18 37.07
C ARG A 68 -12.69 -27.72 36.62
N TYR A 69 -13.17 -27.26 35.46
CA TYR A 69 -14.55 -27.47 35.02
C TYR A 69 -14.67 -28.21 33.68
N GLY A 70 -13.55 -28.62 33.08
CA GLY A 70 -13.53 -29.24 31.76
C GLY A 70 -14.03 -28.29 30.65
N HIS A 71 -14.58 -28.88 29.61
CA HIS A 71 -15.16 -28.11 28.49
C HIS A 71 -16.28 -27.15 28.94
N ALA A 72 -17.08 -27.51 29.94
CA ALA A 72 -18.14 -26.65 30.47
C ALA A 72 -17.61 -25.33 31.07
N GLY A 73 -16.35 -25.31 31.55
CA GLY A 73 -15.74 -24.11 32.12
C GLY A 73 -15.30 -23.07 31.06
N VAL A 74 -15.19 -23.48 29.82
CA VAL A 74 -14.76 -22.61 28.71
C VAL A 74 -15.88 -22.38 27.69
N GLU A 75 -16.91 -23.24 27.64
CA GLU A 75 -18.11 -23.06 26.80
C GLU A 75 -19.07 -22.00 27.36
N GLY A 76 -19.12 -21.81 28.66
CA GLY A 76 -20.03 -20.85 29.32
C GLY A 76 -19.65 -19.37 29.12
N ALA A 77 -18.44 -19.07 28.70
CA ALA A 77 -17.95 -17.70 28.44
C ALA A 77 -18.15 -17.22 26.96
N GLY A 78 -18.66 -18.08 26.08
CA GLY A 78 -18.72 -17.81 24.65
C GLY A 78 -20.04 -18.11 23.93
N MET A 79 -21.15 -18.41 24.65
CA MET A 79 -22.36 -18.84 23.95
C MET A 79 -23.49 -17.80 23.93
N GLY A 80 -23.55 -17.12 22.83
CA GLY A 80 -24.67 -16.30 22.37
C GLY A 80 -24.76 -16.29 20.84
N GLY A 81 -25.39 -17.33 20.23
CA GLY A 81 -26.12 -17.20 18.96
C GLY A 81 -25.44 -17.60 17.67
N GLY A 82 -25.81 -18.78 17.14
CA GLY A 82 -26.27 -19.00 15.74
C GLY A 82 -25.31 -18.81 14.58
N GLY A 83 -24.91 -19.94 14.03
CA GLY A 83 -24.54 -20.30 12.66
C GLY A 83 -24.40 -19.25 11.57
N ALA A 84 -23.24 -19.19 10.93
CA ALA A 84 -23.04 -19.27 9.48
C ALA A 84 -21.63 -18.78 9.07
N GLY A 85 -20.93 -19.53 8.21
CA GLY A 85 -20.01 -18.96 7.21
C GLY A 85 -18.56 -18.72 7.65
N PHE A 86 -17.70 -19.61 7.16
CA PHE A 86 -16.26 -19.49 7.15
C PHE A 86 -15.79 -18.29 6.33
N GLY A 87 -15.23 -17.29 6.98
CA GLY A 87 -14.52 -16.17 6.34
C GLY A 87 -14.17 -15.14 7.40
N ASN A 88 -12.89 -14.92 7.64
CA ASN A 88 -12.33 -13.91 8.57
C ASN A 88 -12.47 -14.18 10.08
N PHE A 89 -11.92 -15.30 10.53
CA PHE A 89 -11.81 -15.57 11.97
C PHE A 89 -10.89 -14.59 12.72
N SER A 90 -9.93 -13.98 12.04
CA SER A 90 -8.95 -13.07 12.68
C SER A 90 -9.52 -11.67 12.97
N ASP A 91 -10.42 -11.16 12.13
CA ASP A 91 -10.95 -9.80 12.27
C ASP A 91 -12.16 -9.73 13.23
N ILE A 92 -12.97 -10.81 13.30
CA ILE A 92 -14.11 -10.86 14.20
C ILE A 92 -13.68 -11.08 15.67
N PHE A 93 -12.57 -11.80 15.90
CA PHE A 93 -12.05 -12.01 17.25
C PHE A 93 -11.33 -10.78 17.82
N GLY A 94 -10.69 -9.98 16.98
CA GLY A 94 -10.04 -8.71 17.39
C GLY A 94 -11.06 -7.69 17.91
N ASP A 95 -12.17 -7.53 17.20
CA ASP A 95 -13.19 -6.52 17.54
C ASP A 95 -14.08 -6.94 18.71
N VAL A 96 -14.48 -8.20 18.80
CA VAL A 96 -15.39 -8.67 19.88
C VAL A 96 -14.67 -8.87 21.22
N PHE A 97 -13.40 -9.29 21.21
CA PHE A 97 -12.61 -9.42 22.44
C PHE A 97 -12.04 -8.08 22.91
N GLY A 98 -11.73 -7.16 21.99
CA GLY A 98 -11.35 -5.79 22.32
C GLY A 98 -12.46 -5.04 23.06
N ASP A 99 -13.73 -5.27 22.71
CA ASP A 99 -14.88 -4.60 23.34
C ASP A 99 -15.33 -5.24 24.66
N ILE A 100 -15.12 -6.55 24.85
CA ILE A 100 -15.61 -7.26 26.06
C ILE A 100 -14.57 -7.27 27.19
N PHE A 101 -13.27 -7.29 26.87
CA PHE A 101 -12.18 -7.29 27.85
C PHE A 101 -11.33 -6.00 27.88
N GLY A 102 -11.32 -5.20 26.80
CA GLY A 102 -10.82 -3.84 26.79
C GLY A 102 -11.88 -2.93 27.37
N GLY A 103 -11.80 -2.65 28.67
CA GLY A 103 -12.74 -1.82 29.40
C GLY A 103 -13.20 -0.62 28.60
N GLY A 104 -14.53 -0.42 28.56
CA GLY A 104 -15.30 0.54 27.78
C GLY A 104 -14.53 1.80 27.43
N HIS A 105 -14.70 2.29 26.22
CA HIS A 105 -14.18 3.58 25.75
C HIS A 105 -14.46 4.65 26.80
N ARG A 106 -13.55 4.74 27.78
CA ARG A 106 -13.48 5.90 28.65
C ARG A 106 -13.12 7.03 27.72
N GLY A 107 -13.94 8.05 27.62
CA GLY A 107 -13.69 9.27 26.86
C GLY A 107 -12.37 9.93 27.28
N GLY A 108 -11.27 9.27 26.92
CA GLY A 108 -9.89 9.66 27.15
C GLY A 108 -9.29 10.32 25.91
N PRO A 109 -8.04 10.78 26.03
CA PRO A 109 -7.31 11.36 24.91
C PRO A 109 -7.27 10.38 23.74
N SER A 110 -7.81 10.75 22.58
CA SER A 110 -7.74 9.94 21.37
C SER A 110 -6.72 10.49 20.39
N ARG A 111 -6.01 9.61 19.72
CA ARG A 111 -5.06 9.99 18.66
C ARG A 111 -5.79 10.69 17.52
N GLY A 112 -5.15 11.73 16.96
CA GLY A 112 -5.64 12.43 15.78
C GLY A 112 -5.59 11.55 14.53
N ALA A 113 -6.36 11.95 13.51
CA ALA A 113 -6.40 11.26 12.24
C ALA A 113 -5.08 11.40 11.48
N ASP A 114 -4.70 10.34 10.78
CA ASP A 114 -3.59 10.40 9.84
C ASP A 114 -4.04 11.12 8.57
N LEU A 115 -3.14 11.93 8.00
CA LEU A 115 -3.38 12.69 6.78
C LEU A 115 -2.62 12.10 5.60
N ARG A 116 -3.16 12.31 4.41
CA ARG A 116 -2.52 11.94 3.15
C ARG A 116 -2.38 13.18 2.28
N TYR A 117 -1.19 13.37 1.73
CA TYR A 117 -0.86 14.43 0.79
C TYR A 117 -0.20 13.83 -0.45
N THR A 118 -0.65 14.21 -1.66
CA THR A 118 0.01 13.81 -2.91
C THR A 118 1.01 14.88 -3.31
N LEU A 119 2.26 14.49 -3.47
CA LEU A 119 3.36 15.36 -3.88
C LEU A 119 3.73 15.05 -5.32
N ASP A 120 3.46 16.01 -6.22
CA ASP A 120 3.85 15.92 -7.62
C ASP A 120 5.30 16.38 -7.79
N LEU A 121 6.11 15.52 -8.40
CA LEU A 121 7.52 15.76 -8.69
C LEU A 121 7.78 15.65 -10.19
N SER A 122 8.80 16.36 -10.70
CA SER A 122 9.36 16.05 -12.00
C SER A 122 10.21 14.76 -11.93
N LEU A 123 10.50 14.17 -13.08
CA LEU A 123 11.36 12.97 -13.14
C LEU A 123 12.75 13.27 -12.56
N GLU A 124 13.32 14.44 -12.85
CA GLU A 124 14.64 14.86 -12.37
C GLU A 124 14.65 15.04 -10.86
N GLU A 125 13.60 15.65 -10.29
CA GLU A 125 13.44 15.79 -8.83
C GLU A 125 13.31 14.44 -8.15
N ALA A 126 12.56 13.51 -8.73
CA ALA A 126 12.40 12.15 -8.21
C ALA A 126 13.71 11.36 -8.25
N VAL A 127 14.51 11.53 -9.31
CA VAL A 127 15.77 10.81 -9.48
C VAL A 127 16.89 11.38 -8.62
N ARG A 128 17.02 12.71 -8.55
CA ARG A 128 18.09 13.38 -7.79
C ARG A 128 17.76 13.58 -6.31
N GLY A 129 16.48 13.47 -5.97
CA GLY A 129 15.97 13.88 -4.69
C GLY A 129 15.74 15.39 -4.61
N ALA A 130 14.82 15.80 -3.76
CA ALA A 130 14.44 17.21 -3.61
C ALA A 130 14.07 17.56 -2.18
N ASN A 131 14.19 18.84 -1.82
CA ASN A 131 13.62 19.39 -0.59
C ASN A 131 12.43 20.27 -0.99
N VAL A 132 11.21 19.79 -0.75
CA VAL A 132 9.98 20.45 -1.19
C VAL A 132 9.22 20.98 0.01
N LYS A 133 8.77 22.24 -0.07
CA LYS A 133 7.89 22.84 0.93
C LYS A 133 6.44 22.57 0.53
N ILE A 134 5.71 21.88 1.39
CA ILE A 134 4.28 21.60 1.20
C ILE A 134 3.45 22.41 2.20
N LYS A 135 2.24 22.77 1.80
CA LYS A 135 1.25 23.41 2.65
C LYS A 135 0.11 22.43 2.88
N VAL A 136 -0.10 22.07 4.13
CA VAL A 136 -1.11 21.07 4.51
C VAL A 136 -2.12 21.70 5.45
N PRO A 137 -3.39 21.82 5.06
CA PRO A 137 -4.46 22.21 5.99
C PRO A 137 -4.68 21.06 6.98
N THR A 138 -4.63 21.36 8.26
CA THR A 138 -4.76 20.37 9.33
C THR A 138 -5.39 20.96 10.57
N LEU A 139 -5.98 20.10 11.40
CA LEU A 139 -6.45 20.47 12.72
C LEU A 139 -5.28 20.45 13.69
N VAL A 140 -4.97 21.61 14.28
CA VAL A 140 -3.96 21.73 15.34
C VAL A 140 -4.62 21.91 16.70
N GLY A 141 -3.93 21.51 17.76
CA GLY A 141 -4.40 21.75 19.14
C GLY A 141 -4.54 23.25 19.39
N CYS A 142 -5.65 23.66 19.95
CA CYS A 142 -5.90 25.05 20.30
C CYS A 142 -4.94 25.49 21.40
N LYS A 143 -4.07 26.44 21.11
CA LYS A 143 -3.05 26.96 22.05
C LYS A 143 -3.66 27.70 23.24
N THR A 144 -4.85 28.27 23.07
CA THR A 144 -5.52 29.06 24.12
C THR A 144 -6.10 28.19 25.24
N CYS A 145 -6.48 26.96 24.92
CA CYS A 145 -7.06 26.03 25.89
C CYS A 145 -6.29 24.71 26.03
N ASP A 146 -5.13 24.60 25.42
CA ASP A 146 -4.29 23.39 25.41
C ASP A 146 -5.08 22.11 25.05
N GLY A 147 -5.98 22.22 24.05
CA GLY A 147 -6.78 21.12 23.57
C GLY A 147 -8.01 20.77 24.43
N SER A 148 -8.21 21.39 25.60
CA SER A 148 -9.33 21.08 26.50
C SER A 148 -10.71 21.52 25.98
N GLY A 149 -10.75 22.50 25.09
CA GLY A 149 -11.97 23.13 24.60
C GLY A 149 -12.64 24.08 25.60
N ALA A 150 -12.22 24.10 26.86
CA ALA A 150 -12.76 24.99 27.88
C ALA A 150 -12.04 26.35 27.87
N LYS A 151 -12.73 27.40 28.31
CA LYS A 151 -12.15 28.73 28.47
C LYS A 151 -10.94 28.66 29.40
N SER A 152 -9.89 29.45 29.12
CA SER A 152 -8.70 29.52 29.95
C SER A 152 -9.05 29.77 31.43
N GLY A 153 -8.49 28.95 32.33
CA GLY A 153 -8.82 28.96 33.76
C GLY A 153 -10.01 28.11 34.17
N THR A 154 -10.76 27.52 33.24
CA THR A 154 -11.85 26.57 33.52
C THR A 154 -11.49 25.16 33.04
N LYS A 155 -12.16 24.13 33.62
CA LYS A 155 -11.95 22.72 33.24
C LYS A 155 -13.27 22.13 32.78
N PRO A 156 -13.24 21.19 31.85
CA PRO A 156 -14.44 20.41 31.50
C PRO A 156 -14.98 19.69 32.73
N ASN A 157 -16.30 19.78 32.95
CA ASN A 157 -16.97 19.13 34.07
C ASN A 157 -17.38 17.69 33.69
N THR A 158 -17.36 16.78 34.66
CA THR A 158 -17.89 15.43 34.44
C THR A 158 -19.39 15.50 34.15
N CYS A 159 -19.84 14.81 33.12
CA CYS A 159 -21.26 14.77 32.75
C CYS A 159 -22.08 14.11 33.88
N THR A 160 -23.00 14.85 34.48
CA THR A 160 -23.84 14.36 35.57
C THR A 160 -24.83 13.28 35.14
N THR A 161 -25.27 13.34 33.87
CA THR A 161 -26.23 12.36 33.30
C THR A 161 -25.68 10.94 33.20
N CYS A 162 -24.40 10.80 32.83
CA CYS A 162 -23.76 9.50 32.67
C CYS A 162 -22.63 9.23 33.68
N GLY A 163 -22.37 10.14 34.62
CA GLY A 163 -21.30 9.99 35.60
C GLY A 163 -19.89 9.90 34.98
N GLY A 164 -19.69 10.45 33.75
CA GLY A 164 -18.43 10.35 33.01
C GLY A 164 -18.31 9.16 32.05
N HIS A 165 -19.27 8.26 32.04
CA HIS A 165 -19.20 7.03 31.22
C HIS A 165 -19.49 7.24 29.73
N GLY A 166 -20.04 8.38 29.33
CA GLY A 166 -20.39 8.66 27.92
C GLY A 166 -21.63 7.94 27.41
N GLN A 167 -22.13 6.95 28.17
CA GLN A 167 -23.28 6.12 27.81
C GLN A 167 -24.25 6.04 28.98
N VAL A 168 -25.54 5.88 28.68
CA VAL A 168 -26.60 5.68 29.65
C VAL A 168 -27.26 4.32 29.39
N ARG A 169 -27.60 3.59 30.43
CA ARG A 169 -28.37 2.34 30.33
C ARG A 169 -29.86 2.67 30.47
N MET A 170 -30.62 2.33 29.46
CA MET A 170 -32.07 2.38 29.51
C MET A 170 -32.63 0.96 29.64
N GLN A 171 -33.44 0.74 30.64
CA GLN A 171 -34.12 -0.53 30.84
C GLN A 171 -35.49 -0.45 30.15
N GLN A 172 -35.71 -1.29 29.14
CA GLN A 172 -37.02 -1.49 28.53
C GLN A 172 -37.47 -2.94 28.83
N GLY A 173 -38.28 -3.11 29.85
CA GLY A 173 -38.70 -4.42 30.29
C GLY A 173 -37.53 -5.27 30.79
N PHE A 174 -37.35 -6.46 30.22
CA PHE A 174 -36.25 -7.37 30.54
C PHE A 174 -34.93 -7.09 29.82
N PHE A 175 -34.90 -6.12 28.89
CA PHE A 175 -33.73 -5.80 28.11
C PHE A 175 -33.09 -4.50 28.60
N SER A 176 -31.76 -4.53 28.79
CA SER A 176 -30.94 -3.33 29.07
C SER A 176 -30.23 -2.89 27.78
N VAL A 177 -30.58 -1.73 27.27
CA VAL A 177 -29.98 -1.15 26.08
C VAL A 177 -29.01 -0.04 26.52
N GLN A 178 -27.78 -0.10 26.05
CA GLN A 178 -26.80 1.00 26.18
C GLN A 178 -27.01 1.99 25.07
N GLN A 179 -27.19 3.26 25.43
CA GLN A 179 -27.34 4.36 24.48
C GLN A 179 -26.30 5.44 24.76
N THR A 180 -25.78 6.08 23.70
CA THR A 180 -24.90 7.26 23.84
C THR A 180 -25.59 8.34 24.67
N CYS A 181 -24.90 8.87 25.68
CA CYS A 181 -25.47 9.89 26.55
C CYS A 181 -25.90 11.13 25.76
N PRO A 182 -27.16 11.55 25.81
CA PRO A 182 -27.67 12.68 25.02
C PRO A 182 -27.01 14.00 25.43
N THR A 183 -26.61 14.16 26.68
CA THR A 183 -26.05 15.39 27.24
C THR A 183 -24.59 15.60 26.77
N CYS A 184 -23.74 14.60 26.88
CA CYS A 184 -22.33 14.74 26.52
C CYS A 184 -21.98 14.12 25.17
N ARG A 185 -22.92 13.50 24.47
CA ARG A 185 -22.76 12.86 23.15
C ARG A 185 -21.55 11.92 23.10
N GLY A 186 -21.40 11.10 24.13
CA GLY A 186 -20.33 10.11 24.23
C GLY A 186 -19.05 10.59 24.89
N LYS A 187 -18.82 11.91 25.05
CA LYS A 187 -17.56 12.46 25.58
C LYS A 187 -17.36 12.23 27.09
N GLY A 188 -18.39 11.94 27.85
CA GLY A 188 -18.31 11.80 29.32
C GLY A 188 -18.11 13.11 30.07
N LYS A 189 -17.79 14.22 29.37
CA LYS A 189 -17.51 15.55 29.91
C LYS A 189 -18.38 16.59 29.24
N VAL A 190 -18.71 17.68 29.93
CA VAL A 190 -19.48 18.81 29.45
C VAL A 190 -18.68 20.08 29.67
N ILE A 191 -18.59 20.92 28.64
CA ILE A 191 -17.91 22.23 28.70
C ILE A 191 -19.01 23.26 28.90
N THR A 192 -19.05 23.88 30.07
CA THR A 192 -19.97 24.97 30.38
C THR A 192 -19.54 26.31 29.76
N ASP A 193 -18.23 26.60 29.83
CA ASP A 193 -17.64 27.79 29.29
C ASP A 193 -16.68 27.42 28.15
N PRO A 194 -17.14 27.47 26.89
CA PRO A 194 -16.30 27.10 25.74
C PRO A 194 -15.21 28.12 25.47
N CYS A 195 -14.04 27.65 25.05
CA CYS A 195 -12.94 28.48 24.57
C CYS A 195 -13.39 29.31 23.37
N GLY A 196 -13.11 30.62 23.37
CA GLY A 196 -13.51 31.53 22.31
C GLY A 196 -12.93 31.17 20.92
N ASP A 197 -11.68 30.73 20.89
CA ASP A 197 -10.97 30.43 19.62
C ASP A 197 -11.43 29.13 18.98
N CYS A 198 -11.53 28.04 19.75
CA CYS A 198 -11.93 26.73 19.21
C CYS A 198 -13.41 26.38 19.43
N ARG A 199 -14.18 27.27 20.09
CA ARG A 199 -15.62 27.10 20.34
C ARG A 199 -15.99 25.75 20.98
N GLY A 200 -15.13 25.27 21.91
CA GLY A 200 -15.33 24.00 22.61
C GLY A 200 -14.79 22.75 21.90
N HIS A 201 -14.19 22.89 20.71
CA HIS A 201 -13.65 21.76 19.95
C HIS A 201 -12.25 21.34 20.42
N GLY A 202 -11.50 22.21 21.10
CA GLY A 202 -10.11 21.96 21.51
C GLY A 202 -9.10 21.99 20.36
N ARG A 203 -9.56 22.11 19.12
CA ARG A 203 -8.75 22.11 17.88
C ARG A 203 -9.18 23.24 16.96
N ILE A 204 -8.25 23.75 16.18
CA ILE A 204 -8.47 24.81 15.18
C ILE A 204 -7.86 24.39 13.85
N GLU A 205 -8.43 24.87 12.77
CA GLU A 205 -7.86 24.68 11.43
C GLU A 205 -6.68 25.64 11.23
N GLU A 206 -5.55 25.08 10.83
CA GLU A 206 -4.34 25.83 10.48
C GLU A 206 -3.67 25.20 9.27
N THR A 207 -3.12 26.04 8.38
CA THR A 207 -2.29 25.55 7.26
C THR A 207 -0.84 25.51 7.70
N LYS A 208 -0.32 24.31 7.95
CA LYS A 208 1.10 24.10 8.25
C LYS A 208 1.94 24.09 6.99
N THR A 209 3.10 24.76 7.06
CA THR A 209 4.13 24.64 6.00
C THR A 209 5.21 23.68 6.49
N LEU A 210 5.33 22.55 5.80
CA LEU A 210 6.27 21.48 6.15
C LEU A 210 7.34 21.34 5.08
N ASN A 211 8.57 21.04 5.48
CA ASN A 211 9.67 20.77 4.57
C ASN A 211 9.86 19.26 4.44
N VAL A 212 9.61 18.73 3.26
CA VAL A 212 9.71 17.30 2.95
C VAL A 212 11.01 17.03 2.23
N LYS A 213 11.86 16.22 2.85
CA LYS A 213 13.08 15.73 2.19
C LYS A 213 12.76 14.45 1.43
N VAL A 214 12.73 14.57 0.11
CA VAL A 214 12.52 13.43 -0.81
C VAL A 214 13.87 12.78 -1.09
N PRO A 215 14.06 11.50 -0.79
CA PRO A 215 15.31 10.80 -1.13
C PRO A 215 15.43 10.61 -2.66
N PRO A 216 16.67 10.48 -3.18
CA PRO A 216 16.87 10.19 -4.60
C PRO A 216 16.35 8.80 -4.98
N GLY A 217 15.82 8.70 -6.20
CA GLY A 217 15.37 7.44 -6.77
C GLY A 217 13.92 7.04 -6.44
N VAL A 218 13.15 7.88 -5.76
CA VAL A 218 11.72 7.61 -5.47
C VAL A 218 10.92 7.41 -6.76
N ASP A 219 9.82 6.65 -6.65
CA ASP A 219 8.91 6.40 -7.75
C ASP A 219 7.46 6.75 -7.38
N THR A 220 6.61 6.77 -8.40
CA THR A 220 5.17 6.96 -8.18
C THR A 220 4.63 5.87 -7.26
N GLY A 221 3.90 6.30 -6.22
CA GLY A 221 3.35 5.41 -5.19
C GLY A 221 4.21 5.26 -3.94
N ASP A 222 5.47 5.69 -3.96
CA ASP A 222 6.30 5.73 -2.75
C ASP A 222 5.70 6.67 -1.71
N ARG A 223 5.87 6.33 -0.42
CA ARG A 223 5.29 7.07 0.69
C ARG A 223 6.36 7.50 1.69
N ILE A 224 6.33 8.77 2.04
CA ILE A 224 7.18 9.37 3.07
C ILE A 224 6.29 9.67 4.27
N ARG A 225 6.60 9.08 5.43
CA ARG A 225 5.87 9.33 6.68
C ARG A 225 6.51 10.46 7.47
N LEU A 226 5.74 11.48 7.78
CA LEU A 226 6.09 12.54 8.71
C LEU A 226 5.33 12.31 10.01
N SER A 227 6.02 11.80 11.03
CA SER A 227 5.42 11.43 12.30
C SER A 227 4.91 12.65 13.06
N GLY A 228 3.68 12.59 13.56
CA GLY A 228 3.07 13.66 14.36
C GLY A 228 2.59 14.88 13.56
N GLU A 229 2.67 14.85 12.24
CA GLU A 229 2.23 15.96 11.37
C GLU A 229 0.81 15.75 10.77
N GLY A 230 0.07 14.78 11.28
CA GLY A 230 -1.36 14.59 11.03
C GLY A 230 -2.23 15.56 11.84
N GLU A 231 -3.51 15.25 11.96
CA GLU A 231 -4.42 16.04 12.81
C GLU A 231 -4.06 15.90 14.29
N ALA A 232 -4.30 16.95 15.05
CA ALA A 232 -4.20 16.88 16.52
C ALA A 232 -5.24 15.93 17.09
N GLY A 233 -4.85 15.16 18.10
CA GLY A 233 -5.74 14.31 18.86
C GLY A 233 -6.82 15.10 19.58
N SER A 234 -7.89 14.45 20.00
CA SER A 234 -8.90 15.06 20.86
C SER A 234 -8.50 14.92 22.33
N ASP A 235 -8.98 15.86 23.15
CA ASP A 235 -8.76 15.90 24.61
C ASP A 235 -7.28 15.81 25.04
N GLY A 236 -6.37 16.43 24.25
CA GLY A 236 -4.92 16.40 24.51
C GLY A 236 -4.25 15.10 24.06
N GLY A 237 -4.89 14.30 23.21
CA GLY A 237 -4.31 13.10 22.61
C GLY A 237 -3.17 13.41 21.62
N PRO A 238 -2.32 12.43 21.31
CA PRO A 238 -1.24 12.60 20.35
C PRO A 238 -1.76 12.87 18.95
N SER A 239 -1.00 13.62 18.15
CA SER A 239 -1.32 13.85 16.75
C SER A 239 -1.20 12.55 15.93
N GLY A 240 -1.91 12.48 14.81
CA GLY A 240 -1.70 11.50 13.77
C GLY A 240 -0.42 11.74 12.99
N ASP A 241 -0.20 10.97 11.94
CA ASP A 241 0.93 11.10 11.03
C ASP A 241 0.48 11.68 9.68
N LEU A 242 1.41 12.30 8.96
CA LEU A 242 1.19 12.70 7.57
C LEU A 242 1.93 11.75 6.62
N TYR A 243 1.19 11.15 5.71
CA TYR A 243 1.74 10.32 4.64
C TYR A 243 1.79 11.12 3.34
N VAL A 244 3.00 11.48 2.93
CA VAL A 244 3.25 12.13 1.65
C VAL A 244 3.45 11.05 0.59
N GLN A 245 2.50 10.91 -0.32
CA GLN A 245 2.59 9.98 -1.44
C GLN A 245 3.19 10.70 -2.65
N VAL A 246 4.26 10.14 -3.19
CA VAL A 246 4.93 10.66 -4.38
C VAL A 246 4.14 10.32 -5.63
N SER A 247 4.02 11.29 -6.53
CA SER A 247 3.47 11.17 -7.88
C SER A 247 4.49 11.80 -8.84
N VAL A 248 5.12 11.00 -9.70
CA VAL A 248 6.07 11.49 -10.70
C VAL A 248 5.29 11.84 -11.96
N LYS A 249 5.43 13.08 -12.43
CA LYS A 249 4.81 13.56 -13.66
C LYS A 249 5.39 12.85 -14.89
N GLU A 250 4.58 12.68 -15.91
CA GLU A 250 5.05 12.21 -17.20
C GLU A 250 6.11 13.17 -17.75
N HIS A 251 7.20 12.60 -18.29
CA HIS A 251 8.29 13.36 -18.87
C HIS A 251 8.19 13.36 -20.39
N GLU A 252 8.58 14.44 -21.05
CA GLU A 252 8.45 14.63 -22.49
C GLU A 252 9.24 13.59 -23.30
N PHE A 253 10.43 13.21 -22.83
CA PHE A 253 11.34 12.32 -23.57
C PHE A 253 11.50 10.95 -22.93
N PHE A 254 11.28 10.82 -21.62
CA PHE A 254 11.61 9.61 -20.89
C PHE A 254 10.38 8.95 -20.28
N GLN A 255 10.29 7.64 -20.46
CA GLN A 255 9.38 6.77 -19.68
C GLN A 255 10.22 5.97 -18.69
N ARG A 256 9.80 5.96 -17.43
CA ARG A 256 10.49 5.20 -16.39
C ARG A 256 9.79 3.87 -16.17
N GLU A 257 10.58 2.78 -16.16
CA GLU A 257 10.14 1.45 -15.75
C GLU A 257 11.09 0.93 -14.65
N GLY A 258 10.68 1.08 -13.41
CA GLY A 258 11.50 0.74 -12.26
C GLY A 258 12.78 1.57 -12.20
N ARG A 259 13.94 0.95 -12.47
CA ARG A 259 15.24 1.64 -12.51
C ARG A 259 15.67 2.05 -13.91
N ASP A 260 15.05 1.50 -14.95
CA ASP A 260 15.44 1.77 -16.33
C ASP A 260 14.61 2.93 -16.92
N LEU A 261 15.21 3.65 -17.84
CA LEU A 261 14.57 4.72 -18.59
C LEU A 261 14.46 4.31 -20.05
N TYR A 262 13.36 4.68 -20.67
CA TYR A 262 13.12 4.48 -22.10
C TYR A 262 12.96 5.83 -22.76
N CYS A 263 13.53 5.98 -23.95
CA CYS A 263 13.29 7.12 -24.81
C CYS A 263 13.17 6.67 -26.26
N GLU A 264 12.34 7.36 -27.03
CA GLU A 264 12.28 7.21 -28.47
C GLU A 264 13.14 8.28 -29.13
N VAL A 265 14.00 7.84 -30.06
CA VAL A 265 14.98 8.71 -30.70
C VAL A 265 14.73 8.69 -32.20
N PRO A 266 14.18 9.77 -32.77
CA PRO A 266 14.03 9.88 -34.24
C PRO A 266 15.38 10.02 -34.91
N ILE A 267 15.61 9.23 -35.96
CA ILE A 267 16.79 9.34 -36.83
C ILE A 267 16.37 9.45 -38.29
N SER A 268 17.15 10.16 -39.10
CA SER A 268 16.88 10.22 -40.53
C SER A 268 17.10 8.86 -41.20
N ILE A 269 16.35 8.58 -42.26
CA ILE A 269 16.59 7.39 -43.12
C ILE A 269 18.03 7.31 -43.59
N ILE A 270 18.66 8.46 -43.82
CA ILE A 270 20.05 8.53 -44.30
C ILE A 270 21.01 8.04 -43.22
N ASP A 271 20.87 8.56 -42.01
CA ASP A 271 21.69 8.12 -40.87
C ASP A 271 21.42 6.65 -40.52
N ALA A 272 20.17 6.19 -40.67
CA ALA A 272 19.82 4.78 -40.51
C ALA A 272 20.52 3.88 -41.54
N CYS A 273 20.66 4.33 -42.78
CA CYS A 273 21.29 3.56 -43.84
C CYS A 273 22.83 3.59 -43.75
N LEU A 274 23.40 4.77 -43.58
CA LEU A 274 24.85 4.98 -43.65
C LEU A 274 25.58 4.84 -42.31
N GLY A 275 24.80 4.83 -41.21
CA GLY A 275 25.34 4.94 -39.87
C GLY A 275 25.79 6.37 -39.54
N GLY A 276 26.02 6.61 -38.25
CA GLY A 276 26.41 7.93 -37.79
C GLY A 276 26.56 8.03 -36.29
N GLU A 277 26.77 9.25 -35.79
CA GLU A 277 26.72 9.56 -34.36
C GLU A 277 25.55 10.46 -34.09
N LEU A 278 24.80 10.12 -33.06
CA LEU A 278 23.62 10.84 -32.61
C LEU A 278 23.81 11.30 -31.16
N GLU A 279 23.49 12.55 -30.87
CA GLU A 279 23.41 13.02 -29.47
C GLU A 279 22.07 12.67 -28.86
N VAL A 280 22.12 11.91 -27.77
CA VAL A 280 20.92 11.49 -27.01
C VAL A 280 20.92 12.21 -25.66
N PRO A 281 19.80 12.83 -25.26
CA PRO A 281 19.67 13.39 -23.90
C PRO A 281 19.71 12.29 -22.85
N THR A 282 20.30 12.60 -21.72
CA THR A 282 20.25 11.78 -20.50
C THR A 282 19.94 12.69 -19.32
N LEU A 283 19.60 12.14 -18.16
CA LEU A 283 19.38 12.93 -16.95
C LEU A 283 20.62 13.71 -16.49
N ASP A 284 21.83 13.28 -16.92
CA ASP A 284 23.11 13.91 -16.56
C ASP A 284 23.69 14.80 -17.68
N GLY A 285 22.99 14.98 -18.80
CA GLY A 285 23.47 15.74 -19.93
C GLY A 285 23.29 14.98 -21.25
N ARG A 286 24.22 15.14 -22.19
CA ARG A 286 24.14 14.51 -23.52
C ARG A 286 25.20 13.43 -23.68
N VAL A 287 24.83 12.34 -24.36
CA VAL A 287 25.76 11.24 -24.69
C VAL A 287 25.70 10.96 -26.17
N LYS A 288 26.85 10.74 -26.78
CA LYS A 288 26.96 10.34 -28.21
C LYS A 288 26.63 8.84 -28.31
N LEU A 289 25.62 8.52 -29.12
CA LEU A 289 25.23 7.17 -29.49
C LEU A 289 25.74 6.88 -30.93
N LYS A 290 26.54 5.85 -31.08
CA LYS A 290 26.96 5.36 -32.39
C LYS A 290 25.86 4.49 -33.00
N VAL A 291 25.33 4.93 -34.13
CA VAL A 291 24.33 4.24 -34.92
C VAL A 291 25.04 3.43 -36.01
N PRO A 292 24.99 2.09 -36.03
CA PRO A 292 25.56 1.29 -37.12
C PRO A 292 24.74 1.48 -38.40
N GLU A 293 25.42 1.28 -39.55
CA GLU A 293 24.74 1.22 -40.84
C GLU A 293 23.67 0.14 -40.92
N GLY A 294 22.60 0.38 -41.64
CA GLY A 294 21.47 -0.53 -41.76
C GLY A 294 20.61 -0.64 -40.50
N THR A 295 20.67 0.33 -39.59
CA THR A 295 19.84 0.34 -38.37
C THR A 295 18.38 0.45 -38.75
N GLN A 296 17.57 -0.48 -38.21
CA GLN A 296 16.11 -0.57 -38.45
C GLN A 296 15.34 0.15 -37.37
N THR A 297 14.13 0.65 -37.71
CA THR A 297 13.16 1.14 -36.76
C THR A 297 12.87 0.08 -35.67
N GLY A 298 12.74 0.52 -34.42
CA GLY A 298 12.49 -0.33 -33.27
C GLY A 298 13.74 -0.95 -32.65
N LYS A 299 14.94 -0.73 -33.24
CA LYS A 299 16.19 -1.19 -32.61
C LYS A 299 16.42 -0.47 -31.30
N LEU A 300 16.73 -1.24 -30.26
CA LEU A 300 17.06 -0.74 -28.93
C LEU A 300 18.59 -0.61 -28.77
N PHE A 301 19.01 0.57 -28.33
CA PHE A 301 20.37 0.83 -27.88
C PHE A 301 20.38 1.02 -26.37
N ARG A 302 21.31 0.39 -25.69
CA ARG A 302 21.43 0.39 -24.25
C ARG A 302 22.61 1.24 -23.79
N LEU A 303 22.32 2.31 -23.08
CA LEU A 303 23.31 3.16 -22.43
C LEU A 303 23.40 2.74 -20.95
N ARG A 304 24.42 1.98 -20.61
CA ARG A 304 24.59 1.39 -19.28
C ARG A 304 24.79 2.46 -18.22
N GLY A 305 24.09 2.27 -17.07
CA GLY A 305 24.21 3.14 -15.91
C GLY A 305 23.65 4.55 -16.11
N LYS A 306 22.82 4.79 -17.15
CA LYS A 306 22.17 6.07 -17.43
C LYS A 306 20.68 6.09 -17.07
N GLY A 307 20.23 5.10 -16.33
CA GLY A 307 18.91 5.05 -15.72
C GLY A 307 18.89 5.65 -14.31
N VAL A 308 17.95 5.19 -13.48
CA VAL A 308 17.70 5.68 -12.13
C VAL A 308 18.40 4.81 -11.10
N THR A 309 18.99 5.43 -10.09
CA THR A 309 19.47 4.73 -8.90
C THR A 309 18.28 4.46 -7.95
N PRO A 310 17.99 3.20 -7.59
CA PRO A 310 16.85 2.89 -6.72
C PRO A 310 17.00 3.49 -5.32
N VAL A 311 15.89 3.90 -4.71
CA VAL A 311 15.83 4.50 -3.36
C VAL A 311 16.42 3.60 -2.26
N ARG A 312 16.30 2.28 -2.44
CA ARG A 312 16.82 1.27 -1.51
C ARG A 312 18.30 0.92 -1.75
N GLY A 313 18.97 1.67 -2.62
CA GLY A 313 20.34 1.39 -3.03
C GLY A 313 20.44 0.33 -4.11
N GLY A 314 21.64 0.21 -4.68
CA GLY A 314 21.95 -0.71 -5.78
C GLY A 314 22.54 0.03 -6.99
N PRO A 315 22.94 -0.71 -8.03
CA PRO A 315 23.48 -0.09 -9.25
C PRO A 315 22.37 0.69 -9.97
N PRO A 316 22.73 1.83 -10.61
CA PRO A 316 21.80 2.55 -11.46
C PRO A 316 21.33 1.65 -12.60
N GLY A 317 20.10 1.89 -13.04
CA GLY A 317 19.54 1.26 -14.23
C GLY A 317 20.16 1.77 -15.52
N ASP A 318 19.61 1.40 -16.65
CA ASP A 318 20.10 1.76 -17.97
C ASP A 318 19.11 2.70 -18.66
N LEU A 319 19.60 3.46 -19.65
CA LEU A 319 18.75 4.16 -20.58
C LEU A 319 18.65 3.34 -21.87
N LEU A 320 17.43 3.01 -22.25
CA LEU A 320 17.08 2.22 -23.43
C LEU A 320 16.51 3.15 -24.50
N CYS A 321 17.32 3.40 -25.54
CA CYS A 321 16.95 4.28 -26.65
C CYS A 321 16.37 3.44 -27.78
N ARG A 322 15.08 3.60 -28.06
CA ARG A 322 14.41 2.99 -29.19
C ARG A 322 14.50 3.90 -30.40
N VAL A 323 15.08 3.42 -31.46
CA VAL A 323 15.19 4.19 -32.71
C VAL A 323 13.86 4.17 -33.48
N ALA A 324 13.40 5.35 -33.87
CA ALA A 324 12.33 5.55 -34.83
C ALA A 324 12.94 6.14 -36.12
N VAL A 325 12.93 5.41 -37.23
CA VAL A 325 13.41 5.92 -38.49
C VAL A 325 12.35 6.81 -39.13
N GLU A 326 12.68 8.08 -39.31
CA GLU A 326 11.80 9.07 -39.89
C GLU A 326 11.96 9.12 -41.42
N THR A 327 10.83 9.06 -42.10
CA THR A 327 10.78 9.24 -43.57
C THR A 327 10.67 10.71 -43.88
N PRO A 328 11.57 11.26 -44.72
CA PRO A 328 11.59 12.67 -45.03
C PRO A 328 10.31 13.09 -45.80
N VAL A 329 9.78 14.25 -45.43
CA VAL A 329 8.62 14.88 -46.05
C VAL A 329 9.02 16.13 -46.80
N ASN A 330 8.15 16.67 -47.67
CA ASN A 330 8.36 17.93 -48.43
C ASN A 330 9.62 17.90 -49.35
N LEU A 331 9.88 16.76 -50.00
CA LEU A 331 11.03 16.56 -50.86
C LEU A 331 10.97 17.46 -52.11
N THR A 332 12.11 18.09 -52.45
CA THR A 332 12.32 18.79 -53.71
C THR A 332 12.36 17.81 -54.88
N SER A 333 12.20 18.32 -56.15
CA SER A 333 12.27 17.50 -57.35
C SER A 333 13.63 16.75 -57.45
N LYS A 334 14.72 17.43 -57.15
CA LYS A 334 16.06 16.83 -57.16
C LYS A 334 16.19 15.67 -56.14
N GLN A 335 15.65 15.84 -54.96
CA GLN A 335 15.68 14.78 -53.93
C GLN A 335 14.82 13.56 -54.32
N LYS A 336 13.69 13.79 -54.97
CA LYS A 336 12.83 12.72 -55.50
C LYS A 336 13.56 11.95 -56.61
N ASP A 337 14.30 12.66 -57.47
CA ASP A 337 15.07 12.01 -58.55
C ASP A 337 16.21 11.15 -58.00
N LEU A 338 16.96 11.65 -56.99
CA LEU A 338 17.98 10.86 -56.30
C LEU A 338 17.42 9.61 -55.65
N LEU A 339 16.24 9.69 -55.05
CA LEU A 339 15.55 8.50 -54.46
C LEU A 339 15.12 7.50 -55.54
N ARG A 340 14.70 7.98 -56.75
CA ARG A 340 14.39 7.10 -57.88
C ARG A 340 15.65 6.41 -58.43
N GLU A 341 16.76 7.13 -58.49
CA GLU A 341 18.07 6.56 -58.88
C GLU A 341 18.50 5.49 -57.86
N LEU A 342 18.38 5.78 -56.57
CA LEU A 342 18.67 4.80 -55.52
C LEU A 342 17.78 3.57 -55.69
N GLN A 343 16.46 3.75 -55.86
CA GLN A 343 15.55 2.66 -56.09
C GLN A 343 15.91 1.78 -57.30
N ALA A 344 16.32 2.41 -58.40
CA ALA A 344 16.75 1.71 -59.62
C ALA A 344 18.06 0.92 -59.40
N SER A 345 18.95 1.41 -58.51
CA SER A 345 20.22 0.72 -58.16
C SER A 345 20.00 -0.49 -57.23
N MET A 346 18.90 -0.51 -56.51
CA MET A 346 18.54 -1.58 -55.54
C MET A 346 17.96 -2.77 -56.28
N THR A 347 18.75 -3.54 -57.01
CA THR A 347 18.33 -4.73 -57.76
C THR A 347 18.38 -5.99 -56.88
N GLY A 348 17.29 -6.75 -56.83
CA GLY A 348 17.20 -8.02 -56.11
C GLY A 348 16.77 -7.92 -54.65
N ASN A 349 16.64 -9.07 -53.99
CA ASN A 349 16.05 -9.18 -52.66
C ASN A 349 16.99 -8.87 -51.48
N LYS A 350 18.24 -8.39 -51.75
CA LYS A 350 19.27 -8.24 -50.71
C LYS A 350 19.09 -7.00 -49.84
N HIS A 351 18.42 -5.97 -50.37
CA HIS A 351 18.33 -4.64 -49.72
C HIS A 351 17.15 -4.47 -48.77
N SER A 352 16.13 -5.34 -48.87
CA SER A 352 14.92 -5.28 -48.06
C SER A 352 14.51 -6.67 -47.54
N PRO A 353 15.31 -7.29 -46.65
CA PRO A 353 15.10 -8.67 -46.22
C PRO A 353 13.77 -8.89 -45.54
N LYS A 354 13.27 -7.92 -44.75
CA LYS A 354 11.94 -8.05 -44.08
C LYS A 354 10.80 -8.03 -45.08
N GLN A 355 10.89 -7.17 -46.11
CA GLN A 355 9.86 -7.14 -47.17
C GLN A 355 9.85 -8.43 -47.95
N THR A 356 11.00 -8.99 -48.29
CA THR A 356 11.15 -10.25 -48.98
C THR A 356 10.56 -11.41 -48.17
N SER A 357 10.93 -11.54 -46.92
CA SER A 357 10.42 -12.57 -46.02
C SER A 357 8.90 -12.47 -45.84
N TRP A 358 8.36 -11.23 -45.74
CA TRP A 358 6.92 -11.01 -45.62
C TRP A 358 6.16 -11.48 -46.89
N PHE A 359 6.67 -11.13 -48.07
CA PHE A 359 6.08 -11.56 -49.34
C PHE A 359 6.17 -13.08 -49.53
N GLU A 360 7.26 -13.72 -49.13
CA GLU A 360 7.40 -15.17 -49.13
C GLU A 360 6.39 -15.84 -48.19
N GLY A 361 6.28 -15.31 -46.96
CA GLY A 361 5.29 -15.78 -46.00
C GLY A 361 3.85 -15.62 -46.53
N MET A 362 3.55 -14.50 -47.15
CA MET A 362 2.24 -14.25 -47.77
C MET A 362 1.94 -15.24 -48.91
N LYS A 363 2.94 -15.52 -49.78
CA LYS A 363 2.78 -16.54 -50.86
C LYS A 363 2.51 -17.92 -50.28
N ASN A 364 3.21 -18.32 -49.24
CA ASN A 364 3.01 -19.60 -48.57
C ASN A 364 1.62 -19.67 -47.93
N PHE A 365 1.18 -18.63 -47.24
CA PHE A 365 -0.16 -18.57 -46.65
C PHE A 365 -1.28 -18.75 -47.69
N PHE A 366 -1.20 -18.03 -48.81
CA PHE A 366 -2.18 -18.20 -49.90
C PHE A 366 -1.97 -19.50 -50.72
N GLY A 367 -0.74 -20.05 -50.71
CA GLY A 367 -0.45 -21.36 -51.32
C GLY A 367 -1.12 -22.51 -50.57
N ASP A 368 -1.09 -22.44 -49.23
CA ASP A 368 -1.73 -23.44 -48.37
C ASP A 368 -3.26 -23.30 -48.31
N MET A 369 -3.79 -22.11 -48.69
CA MET A 369 -5.23 -21.84 -48.79
C MET A 369 -5.85 -22.26 -50.15
N LYS A 370 -5.15 -23.06 -50.96
CA LYS A 370 -5.79 -23.67 -52.14
C LYS A 370 -6.79 -24.71 -51.65
N LEU A 371 -8.05 -24.26 -51.59
CA LEU A 371 -9.25 -25.09 -51.67
C LEU A 371 -9.29 -25.82 -53.01
#